data_e73c06eeaf70b399133a298c0bcfb511
#
_entry.id   e73c06eeaf70b399133a298c0bcfb511
#
_cell.length_a   1.000
_cell.length_b   1.000
_cell.length_c   1.000
_cell.angle_alpha   90.00
_cell.angle_beta   90.00
_cell.angle_gamma   90.00
#
_symmetry.space_group_name_H-M   'P 1'
#
loop_
_entity.id
_entity.type
_entity.pdbx_description
1 polymer ?
#
loop_
_entity_poly.entity_id
_entity_poly.type
_entity_poly.pdbx_seq_one_letter_code
_entity_poly.pdbx_strand_id
1 'polypeptide(L)'
;MKVTPEEVDVLLREGEKMAPILAQTRILRAYAGVRPLVASDNDPSGRSVSRGIVLLDHATRDGLEGFITITGGKLMTYRLMAEWTTDLICKKLNLSAICTTATEKLPGSRESIEEISKKIISVPLTQRNSTIYRHGDMADRFSENTPLDNSLICECEEVSVGEAKYALNELDVNNLVDLRRRTRVGMGTC
;
A
#
# COMPACT_ATOMS: atom_id res chain seq x y z
N MET A 1 -10.93 -8.35 -20.30
CA MET A 1 -9.87 -8.05 -21.26
C MET A 1 -9.22 -9.37 -21.66
N LYS A 2 -8.92 -9.57 -22.93
CA LYS A 2 -8.25 -10.78 -23.41
C LYS A 2 -6.83 -10.43 -23.82
N VAL A 3 -5.88 -11.28 -23.47
CA VAL A 3 -4.50 -11.20 -23.95
C VAL A 3 -4.47 -11.74 -25.37
N THR A 4 -3.79 -11.04 -26.28
CA THR A 4 -3.60 -11.53 -27.66
C THR A 4 -2.26 -12.25 -27.80
N PRO A 5 -2.12 -13.20 -28.73
CA PRO A 5 -0.83 -13.85 -29.02
C PRO A 5 0.29 -12.85 -29.34
N GLU A 6 -0.02 -11.82 -30.11
CA GLU A 6 0.93 -10.78 -30.54
C GLU A 6 1.49 -10.01 -29.36
N GLU A 7 0.67 -9.74 -28.33
CA GLU A 7 1.13 -9.09 -27.09
C GLU A 7 2.09 -9.99 -26.30
N VAL A 8 1.84 -11.29 -26.28
CA VAL A 8 2.73 -12.27 -25.65
C VAL A 8 4.06 -12.35 -26.41
N ASP A 9 4.02 -12.42 -27.74
CA ASP A 9 5.21 -12.47 -28.57
C ASP A 9 6.09 -11.24 -28.41
N VAL A 10 5.48 -10.06 -28.29
CA VAL A 10 6.22 -8.80 -28.01
C VAL A 10 6.94 -8.90 -26.65
N LEU A 11 6.25 -9.36 -25.61
CA LEU A 11 6.84 -9.47 -24.27
C LEU A 11 7.99 -10.49 -24.23
N LEU A 12 7.84 -11.62 -24.89
CA LEU A 12 8.89 -12.63 -24.98
C LEU A 12 10.12 -12.11 -25.71
N ARG A 13 9.94 -11.47 -26.88
CA ARG A 13 11.03 -10.87 -27.66
C ARG A 13 11.78 -9.79 -26.90
N GLU A 14 11.07 -8.93 -26.16
CA GLU A 14 11.73 -7.92 -25.33
C GLU A 14 12.41 -8.54 -24.10
N GLY A 15 11.80 -9.56 -23.50
CA GLY A 15 12.38 -10.30 -22.38
C GLY A 15 13.62 -11.11 -22.77
N GLU A 16 13.64 -11.70 -23.96
CA GLU A 16 14.77 -12.47 -24.50
C GLU A 16 16.07 -11.65 -24.60
N LYS A 17 15.95 -10.35 -24.89
CA LYS A 17 17.10 -9.43 -24.91
C LYS A 17 17.81 -9.35 -23.56
N MET A 18 17.10 -9.55 -22.45
CA MET A 18 17.63 -9.53 -21.09
C MET A 18 17.98 -10.93 -20.59
N ALA A 19 17.19 -11.92 -20.96
CA ALA A 19 17.33 -13.31 -20.54
C ALA A 19 17.03 -14.25 -21.71
N PRO A 20 18.04 -14.65 -22.53
CA PRO A 20 17.84 -15.45 -23.74
C PRO A 20 17.09 -16.77 -23.54
N ILE A 21 17.15 -17.34 -22.33
CA ILE A 21 16.45 -18.58 -21.99
C ILE A 21 14.92 -18.46 -22.14
N LEU A 22 14.37 -17.24 -22.06
CA LEU A 22 12.92 -17.03 -22.17
C LEU A 22 12.35 -17.46 -23.51
N ALA A 23 13.14 -17.40 -24.60
CA ALA A 23 12.72 -17.89 -25.92
C ALA A 23 12.46 -19.41 -25.95
N GLN A 24 13.03 -20.17 -25.01
CA GLN A 24 12.96 -21.63 -24.94
C GLN A 24 12.03 -22.12 -23.82
N THR A 25 11.46 -21.21 -23.03
CA THR A 25 10.62 -21.58 -21.89
C THR A 25 9.15 -21.69 -22.27
N ARG A 26 8.45 -22.63 -21.60
CA ARG A 26 7.01 -22.79 -21.76
C ARG A 26 6.26 -21.69 -21.00
N ILE A 27 5.39 -20.98 -21.67
CA ILE A 27 4.46 -20.04 -21.06
C ILE A 27 3.44 -20.81 -20.22
N LEU A 28 3.33 -20.50 -18.95
CA LEU A 28 2.36 -21.13 -18.03
C LEU A 28 1.06 -20.33 -17.95
N ARG A 29 1.15 -18.99 -18.02
CA ARG A 29 0.00 -18.10 -17.89
C ARG A 29 0.32 -16.75 -18.54
N ALA A 30 -0.71 -16.15 -19.16
CA ALA A 30 -0.71 -14.75 -19.56
C ALA A 30 -1.95 -14.07 -18.95
N TYR A 31 -1.79 -12.83 -18.49
CA TYR A 31 -2.88 -12.03 -17.94
C TYR A 31 -2.69 -10.56 -18.32
N ALA A 32 -3.79 -9.83 -18.38
CA ALA A 32 -3.80 -8.41 -18.69
C ALA A 32 -4.55 -7.62 -17.64
N GLY A 33 -4.16 -6.37 -17.47
CA GLY A 33 -4.85 -5.40 -16.64
C GLY A 33 -5.06 -4.09 -17.38
N VAL A 34 -5.94 -3.24 -16.86
CA VAL A 34 -6.21 -1.91 -17.39
C VAL A 34 -5.53 -0.88 -16.53
N ARG A 35 -4.89 0.11 -17.15
CA ARG A 35 -4.34 1.28 -16.46
C ARG A 35 -5.23 2.49 -16.72
N PRO A 36 -5.56 3.28 -15.71
CA PRO A 36 -6.18 4.59 -15.93
C PRO A 36 -5.12 5.53 -16.50
N LEU A 37 -5.27 5.89 -17.77
CA LEU A 37 -4.43 6.87 -18.44
C LEU A 37 -5.30 8.05 -18.84
N VAL A 38 -4.74 9.27 -18.71
CA VAL A 38 -5.37 10.48 -19.21
C VAL A 38 -4.74 10.81 -20.55
N ALA A 39 -5.52 10.65 -21.61
CA ALA A 39 -5.10 11.05 -22.94
C ALA A 39 -5.16 12.60 -23.01
N SER A 40 -4.05 13.22 -23.36
CA SER A 40 -4.02 14.62 -23.81
C SER A 40 -4.30 14.74 -25.30
N ASP A 41 -4.13 13.67 -26.06
CA ASP A 41 -4.24 13.62 -27.51
C ASP A 41 -5.04 12.40 -27.98
N ASN A 42 -5.55 12.45 -29.22
CA ASN A 42 -6.28 11.38 -29.88
C ASN A 42 -5.34 10.23 -30.31
N ASP A 43 -4.76 9.50 -29.37
CA ASP A 43 -4.05 8.26 -29.66
C ASP A 43 -4.96 7.05 -29.46
N PRO A 44 -5.53 6.44 -30.51
CA PRO A 44 -6.43 5.31 -30.39
C PRO A 44 -5.76 4.06 -29.79
N SER A 45 -4.43 3.96 -29.87
CA SER A 45 -3.68 2.82 -29.33
C SER A 45 -3.43 2.95 -27.82
N GLY A 46 -3.48 4.16 -27.26
CA GLY A 46 -3.15 4.47 -25.88
C GLY A 46 -1.70 4.18 -25.50
N ARG A 47 -0.83 3.82 -26.45
CA ARG A 47 0.56 3.41 -26.19
C ARG A 47 1.50 4.58 -26.00
N SER A 48 1.21 5.71 -26.63
CA SER A 48 1.97 6.95 -26.54
C SER A 48 1.43 7.92 -25.47
N VAL A 49 0.34 7.58 -24.80
CA VAL A 49 -0.26 8.42 -23.76
C VAL A 49 0.73 8.65 -22.62
N SER A 50 0.95 9.91 -22.28
CA SER A 50 1.83 10.30 -21.19
C SER A 50 1.39 9.67 -19.86
N ARG A 51 2.36 9.16 -19.11
CA ARG A 51 2.18 8.68 -17.73
C ARG A 51 2.60 9.71 -16.71
N GLY A 52 2.65 10.97 -17.11
CA GLY A 52 2.90 12.10 -16.21
C GLY A 52 1.77 12.28 -15.20
N ILE A 53 2.08 12.98 -14.13
CA ILE A 53 1.07 13.39 -13.15
C ILE A 53 0.24 14.52 -13.76
N VAL A 54 -1.07 14.40 -13.67
CA VAL A 54 -2.02 15.42 -14.14
C VAL A 54 -2.87 15.86 -12.96
N LEU A 55 -2.75 17.13 -12.57
CA LEU A 55 -3.56 17.77 -11.53
C LEU A 55 -4.49 18.79 -12.18
N LEU A 56 -5.78 18.59 -12.06
CA LEU A 56 -6.82 19.40 -12.66
C LEU A 56 -7.58 20.17 -11.59
N ASP A 57 -7.56 21.49 -11.67
CA ASP A 57 -8.44 22.38 -10.91
C ASP A 57 -9.67 22.71 -11.76
N HIS A 58 -10.80 22.13 -11.42
CA HIS A 58 -12.02 22.30 -12.18
C HIS A 58 -12.67 23.69 -12.02
N ALA A 59 -12.27 24.46 -11.02
CA ALA A 59 -12.69 25.87 -10.91
C ALA A 59 -12.23 26.68 -12.12
N THR A 60 -10.95 26.52 -12.52
CA THR A 60 -10.38 27.24 -13.66
C THR A 60 -10.72 26.60 -15.00
N ARG A 61 -10.89 25.29 -15.02
CA ARG A 61 -11.13 24.51 -16.24
C ARG A 61 -12.61 24.47 -16.64
N ASP A 62 -13.50 24.21 -15.70
CA ASP A 62 -14.90 23.86 -15.95
C ASP A 62 -15.88 24.75 -15.19
N GLY A 63 -15.40 25.74 -14.41
CA GLY A 63 -16.22 26.59 -13.57
C GLY A 63 -16.79 25.89 -12.33
N LEU A 64 -16.24 24.75 -11.93
CA LEU A 64 -16.69 23.95 -10.79
C LEU A 64 -15.78 24.17 -9.59
N GLU A 65 -16.22 25.03 -8.67
CA GLU A 65 -15.46 25.29 -7.44
C GLU A 65 -15.44 24.08 -6.49
N GLY A 66 -14.34 23.92 -5.76
CA GLY A 66 -14.16 22.86 -4.76
C GLY A 66 -13.94 21.46 -5.34
N PHE A 67 -13.78 21.32 -6.65
CA PHE A 67 -13.53 20.05 -7.31
C PHE A 67 -12.12 19.99 -7.94
N ILE A 68 -11.35 18.98 -7.54
CA ILE A 68 -9.96 18.78 -8.00
C ILE A 68 -9.81 17.31 -8.39
N THR A 69 -9.17 17.04 -9.53
CA THR A 69 -8.83 15.69 -9.96
C THR A 69 -7.32 15.52 -10.06
N ILE A 70 -6.78 14.47 -9.44
CA ILE A 70 -5.41 14.02 -9.61
C ILE A 70 -5.41 12.66 -10.29
N THR A 71 -4.60 12.48 -11.32
CA THR A 71 -4.55 11.23 -12.11
C THR A 71 -3.20 11.05 -12.78
N GLY A 72 -3.01 9.92 -13.47
CA GLY A 72 -1.72 9.56 -14.08
C GLY A 72 -0.69 9.09 -13.07
N GLY A 73 0.56 9.45 -13.30
CA GLY A 73 1.68 9.05 -12.45
C GLY A 73 1.96 7.55 -12.45
N LYS A 74 2.74 7.11 -11.48
CA LYS A 74 3.12 5.71 -11.23
C LYS A 74 2.98 5.41 -9.74
N LEU A 75 2.98 4.12 -9.38
CA LEU A 75 2.92 3.73 -7.97
C LEU A 75 3.96 4.46 -7.09
N MET A 76 5.17 4.68 -7.60
CA MET A 76 6.24 5.38 -6.88
C MET A 76 6.01 6.89 -6.71
N THR A 77 5.08 7.48 -7.43
CA THR A 77 4.82 8.93 -7.39
C THR A 77 3.63 9.32 -6.50
N TYR A 78 3.00 8.36 -5.81
CA TYR A 78 1.79 8.60 -5.03
C TYR A 78 1.96 9.70 -3.95
N ARG A 79 3.11 9.74 -3.27
CA ARG A 79 3.40 10.75 -2.26
C ARG A 79 3.49 12.15 -2.86
N LEU A 80 4.21 12.27 -3.99
CA LEU A 80 4.31 13.54 -4.71
C LEU A 80 2.95 14.01 -5.24
N MET A 81 2.13 13.09 -5.73
CA MET A 81 0.77 13.38 -6.16
C MET A 81 -0.09 13.90 -5.00
N ALA A 82 0.02 13.28 -3.83
CA ALA A 82 -0.66 13.73 -2.63
C ALA A 82 -0.18 15.13 -2.20
N GLU A 83 1.12 15.38 -2.22
CA GLU A 83 1.73 16.67 -1.90
C GLU A 83 1.17 17.77 -2.81
N TRP A 84 1.26 17.63 -4.12
CA TRP A 84 0.75 18.64 -5.06
C TRP A 84 -0.74 18.91 -4.92
N THR A 85 -1.53 17.87 -4.68
CA THR A 85 -2.97 18.02 -4.47
C THR A 85 -3.27 18.77 -3.18
N THR A 86 -2.58 18.42 -2.10
CA THR A 86 -2.75 19.07 -0.79
C THR A 86 -2.30 20.53 -0.85
N ASP A 87 -1.18 20.83 -1.50
CA ASP A 87 -0.69 22.20 -1.68
C ASP A 87 -1.72 23.06 -2.44
N LEU A 88 -2.33 22.53 -3.49
CA LEU A 88 -3.39 23.22 -4.21
C LEU A 88 -4.63 23.45 -3.32
N ILE A 89 -5.02 22.47 -2.52
CA ILE A 89 -6.14 22.60 -1.57
C ILE A 89 -5.82 23.66 -0.51
N CYS A 90 -4.63 23.60 0.10
CA CYS A 90 -4.19 24.59 1.09
C CYS A 90 -4.22 26.02 0.51
N LYS A 91 -3.71 26.19 -0.72
CA LYS A 91 -3.76 27.46 -1.42
C LYS A 91 -5.19 27.96 -1.59
N LYS A 92 -6.12 27.11 -2.00
CA LYS A 92 -7.55 27.48 -2.17
C LYS A 92 -8.24 27.84 -0.86
N LEU A 93 -7.85 27.20 0.22
CA LEU A 93 -8.39 27.45 1.57
C LEU A 93 -7.65 28.57 2.32
N ASN A 94 -6.66 29.21 1.69
CA ASN A 94 -5.77 30.22 2.31
C ASN A 94 -5.06 29.69 3.58
N LEU A 95 -4.69 28.39 3.57
CA LEU A 95 -3.92 27.76 4.62
C LEU A 95 -2.43 27.75 4.24
N SER A 96 -1.57 28.01 5.23
CA SER A 96 -0.13 27.85 5.09
C SER A 96 0.30 26.57 5.79
N ALA A 97 0.64 25.55 5.02
CA ALA A 97 1.13 24.28 5.52
C ALA A 97 2.31 23.81 4.65
N ILE A 98 3.30 23.20 5.29
CA ILE A 98 4.47 22.61 4.61
C ILE A 98 4.33 21.09 4.69
N CYS A 99 4.55 20.43 3.56
CA CYS A 99 4.53 18.96 3.52
C CYS A 99 5.69 18.39 4.35
N THR A 100 5.36 17.54 5.33
CA THR A 100 6.33 16.86 6.22
C THR A 100 6.49 15.37 5.91
N THR A 101 5.71 14.82 4.96
CA THR A 101 5.64 13.38 4.69
C THR A 101 6.97 12.74 4.24
N ALA A 102 7.94 13.54 3.76
CA ALA A 102 9.26 13.04 3.40
C ALA A 102 10.16 12.76 4.61
N THR A 103 9.91 13.44 5.73
CA THR A 103 10.76 13.42 6.93
C THR A 103 10.06 12.86 8.16
N GLU A 104 8.74 12.84 8.16
CA GLU A 104 7.96 12.30 9.24
C GLU A 104 7.96 10.75 9.21
N LYS A 105 8.25 10.15 10.35
CA LYS A 105 8.22 8.70 10.50
C LYS A 105 6.78 8.19 10.46
N LEU A 106 6.56 7.12 9.73
CA LEU A 106 5.26 6.45 9.73
C LEU A 106 4.92 5.88 11.12
N PRO A 107 3.64 5.80 11.48
CA PRO A 107 3.21 5.07 12.68
C PRO A 107 3.80 3.65 12.67
N GLY A 108 4.32 3.20 13.81
CA GLY A 108 4.99 1.92 13.92
C GLY A 108 6.50 1.94 13.64
N SER A 109 7.08 3.07 13.20
CA SER A 109 8.52 3.15 12.87
C SER A 109 9.30 4.19 13.69
N ARG A 110 8.76 4.62 14.83
CA ARG A 110 9.37 5.67 15.66
C ARG A 110 10.52 5.15 16.50
N GLU A 111 10.41 3.92 16.98
CA GLU A 111 11.40 3.24 17.81
C GLU A 111 12.08 2.10 17.05
N SER A 112 13.27 1.71 17.50
CA SER A 112 13.97 0.55 16.96
C SER A 112 13.34 -0.77 17.42
N ILE A 113 13.55 -1.85 16.66
CA ILE A 113 13.06 -3.19 17.01
C ILE A 113 13.60 -3.62 18.37
N GLU A 114 14.85 -3.28 18.68
CA GLU A 114 15.52 -3.61 19.94
C GLU A 114 14.87 -2.89 21.13
N GLU A 115 14.47 -1.63 20.97
CA GLU A 115 13.78 -0.86 22.01
C GLU A 115 12.39 -1.42 22.27
N ILE A 116 11.62 -1.69 21.21
CA ILE A 116 10.28 -2.28 21.33
C ILE A 116 10.35 -3.66 21.97
N SER A 117 11.31 -4.49 21.55
CA SER A 117 11.48 -5.85 22.07
C SER A 117 11.76 -5.88 23.58
N LYS A 118 12.41 -4.85 24.11
CA LYS A 118 12.65 -4.71 25.56
C LYS A 118 11.39 -4.34 26.35
N LYS A 119 10.40 -3.75 25.71
CA LYS A 119 9.14 -3.34 26.35
C LYS A 119 8.15 -4.49 26.50
N ILE A 120 8.18 -5.48 25.60
CA ILE A 120 7.23 -6.60 25.54
C ILE A 120 7.90 -7.95 25.83
N ILE A 121 8.69 -8.01 26.90
CA ILE A 121 9.53 -9.16 27.24
C ILE A 121 8.76 -10.39 27.67
N SER A 122 7.54 -10.24 28.21
CA SER A 122 6.69 -11.35 28.62
C SER A 122 6.09 -12.13 27.46
N VAL A 123 6.08 -11.55 26.24
CA VAL A 123 5.61 -12.21 25.04
C VAL A 123 6.68 -13.18 24.51
N PRO A 124 6.33 -14.43 24.14
CA PRO A 124 7.28 -15.36 23.53
C PRO A 124 8.03 -14.76 22.34
N LEU A 125 9.31 -15.10 22.16
CA LEU A 125 10.18 -14.44 21.18
C LEU A 125 9.64 -14.48 19.74
N THR A 126 9.12 -15.62 19.30
CA THR A 126 8.57 -15.78 17.94
C THR A 126 7.36 -14.87 17.73
N GLN A 127 6.41 -14.95 18.66
CA GLN A 127 5.22 -14.08 18.67
C GLN A 127 5.59 -12.61 18.74
N ARG A 128 6.56 -12.25 19.58
CA ARG A 128 7.10 -10.87 19.70
C ARG A 128 7.62 -10.36 18.37
N ASN A 129 8.46 -11.14 17.68
CA ASN A 129 9.01 -10.76 16.39
C ASN A 129 7.92 -10.59 15.33
N SER A 130 6.95 -11.49 15.27
CA SER A 130 5.82 -11.43 14.36
C SER A 130 4.95 -10.17 14.62
N THR A 131 4.71 -9.86 15.88
CA THR A 131 3.93 -8.69 16.31
C THR A 131 4.67 -7.38 15.97
N ILE A 132 5.96 -7.28 16.30
CA ILE A 132 6.78 -6.10 15.97
C ILE A 132 6.89 -5.92 14.46
N TYR A 133 7.03 -7.00 13.70
CA TYR A 133 7.06 -6.93 12.23
C TYR A 133 5.78 -6.32 11.64
N ARG A 134 4.61 -6.63 12.22
CA ARG A 134 3.33 -6.12 11.72
C ARG A 134 3.03 -4.69 12.19
N HIS A 135 3.34 -4.35 13.43
CA HIS A 135 2.85 -3.13 14.09
C HIS A 135 3.94 -2.16 14.56
N GLY A 136 5.21 -2.57 14.53
CA GLY A 136 6.32 -1.75 15.00
C GLY A 136 6.12 -1.30 16.44
N ASP A 137 6.37 -0.02 16.72
CA ASP A 137 6.24 0.59 18.05
C ASP A 137 4.81 0.64 18.60
N MET A 138 3.80 0.30 17.79
CA MET A 138 2.44 0.12 18.27
C MET A 138 2.23 -1.20 19.01
N ALA A 139 3.17 -2.14 18.91
CA ALA A 139 3.07 -3.46 19.52
C ALA A 139 2.97 -3.42 21.05
N ASP A 140 3.56 -2.42 21.70
CA ASP A 140 3.50 -2.25 23.16
C ASP A 140 2.10 -1.86 23.68
N ARG A 141 1.24 -1.30 22.82
CA ARG A 141 -0.11 -0.86 23.20
C ARG A 141 -1.05 -2.00 23.59
N PHE A 142 -0.83 -3.20 23.08
CA PHE A 142 -1.70 -4.35 23.28
C PHE A 142 -0.98 -5.60 23.77
N SER A 143 0.34 -5.58 23.76
CA SER A 143 1.14 -6.64 24.39
C SER A 143 1.26 -6.37 25.88
N GLU A 144 1.21 -7.42 26.69
CA GLU A 144 1.40 -7.37 28.14
C GLU A 144 0.27 -6.73 28.98
N ASN A 145 -0.86 -6.37 28.40
CA ASN A 145 -1.98 -5.80 29.16
C ASN A 145 -2.57 -6.84 30.14
N THR A 146 -2.83 -8.05 29.66
CA THR A 146 -3.26 -9.19 30.47
C THR A 146 -2.66 -10.49 29.93
N PRO A 147 -2.59 -11.58 30.75
CA PRO A 147 -2.18 -12.90 30.24
C PRO A 147 -3.05 -13.39 29.08
N LEU A 148 -4.34 -13.05 29.07
CA LEU A 148 -5.27 -13.40 28.00
C LEU A 148 -4.91 -12.67 26.71
N ASP A 149 -4.46 -11.42 26.77
CA ASP A 149 -4.11 -10.65 25.59
C ASP A 149 -2.92 -11.25 24.84
N ASN A 150 -2.03 -11.94 25.52
CA ASN A 150 -0.90 -12.64 24.92
C ASN A 150 -1.27 -14.05 24.37
N SER A 151 -2.46 -14.54 24.65
CA SER A 151 -2.93 -15.82 24.10
C SER A 151 -3.13 -15.75 22.61
N LEU A 152 -2.70 -16.78 21.87
CA LEU A 152 -2.84 -16.83 20.42
C LEU A 152 -4.27 -17.19 19.99
N ILE A 153 -4.80 -16.44 19.04
CA ILE A 153 -6.03 -16.77 18.28
C ILE A 153 -5.71 -17.36 16.91
N CYS A 154 -4.47 -17.16 16.43
CA CYS A 154 -3.98 -17.73 15.19
C CYS A 154 -2.53 -18.18 15.39
N GLU A 155 -2.31 -19.50 15.49
CA GLU A 155 -0.97 -20.07 15.71
C GLU A 155 -0.08 -19.92 14.47
N CYS A 156 -0.63 -20.07 13.25
CA CYS A 156 0.15 -20.02 12.02
C CYS A 156 0.80 -18.65 11.77
N GLU A 157 0.12 -17.57 12.16
CA GLU A 157 0.60 -16.19 11.97
C GLU A 157 0.95 -15.53 13.33
N GLU A 158 0.86 -16.30 14.42
CA GLU A 158 1.18 -15.86 15.78
C GLU A 158 0.45 -14.57 16.19
N VAL A 159 -0.85 -14.50 15.85
CA VAL A 159 -1.72 -13.35 16.17
C VAL A 159 -2.34 -13.56 17.54
N SER A 160 -2.20 -12.57 18.42
CA SER A 160 -2.73 -12.61 19.77
C SER A 160 -4.15 -12.04 19.90
N VAL A 161 -4.81 -12.35 21.03
CA VAL A 161 -6.08 -11.72 21.41
C VAL A 161 -5.93 -10.21 21.54
N GLY A 162 -4.84 -9.74 22.15
CA GLY A 162 -4.56 -8.31 22.31
C GLY A 162 -4.40 -7.60 20.96
N GLU A 163 -3.67 -8.22 20.01
CA GLU A 163 -3.53 -7.69 18.66
C GLU A 163 -4.88 -7.59 17.94
N ALA A 164 -5.72 -8.59 18.05
CA ALA A 164 -7.06 -8.56 17.46
C ALA A 164 -7.94 -7.47 18.08
N LYS A 165 -7.94 -7.34 19.41
CA LYS A 165 -8.64 -6.25 20.11
C LYS A 165 -8.16 -4.87 19.67
N TYR A 166 -6.84 -4.68 19.59
CA TYR A 166 -6.25 -3.44 19.09
C TYR A 166 -6.72 -3.12 17.67
N ALA A 167 -6.69 -4.10 16.78
CA ALA A 167 -7.15 -3.91 15.42
C ALA A 167 -8.64 -3.52 15.34
N LEU A 168 -9.48 -4.16 16.14
CA LEU A 168 -10.91 -3.87 16.18
C LEU A 168 -11.23 -2.47 16.74
N ASN A 169 -10.46 -2.02 17.72
CA ASN A 169 -10.74 -0.77 18.42
C ASN A 169 -10.07 0.45 17.78
N GLU A 170 -8.86 0.28 17.19
CA GLU A 170 -8.00 1.40 16.79
C GLU A 170 -7.72 1.46 15.27
N LEU A 171 -7.97 0.37 14.51
CA LEU A 171 -7.59 0.30 13.12
C LEU A 171 -8.77 0.26 12.13
N ASP A 172 -9.92 0.72 12.55
CA ASP A 172 -11.14 0.80 11.73
C ASP A 172 -11.50 -0.54 11.05
N VAL A 173 -11.52 -1.61 11.84
CA VAL A 173 -11.88 -2.95 11.39
C VAL A 173 -13.38 -3.16 11.54
N ASN A 174 -14.07 -3.37 10.43
CA ASN A 174 -15.53 -3.49 10.40
C ASN A 174 -16.01 -4.91 10.03
N ASN A 175 -15.12 -5.78 9.58
CA ASN A 175 -15.43 -7.15 9.17
C ASN A 175 -14.19 -8.06 9.27
N LEU A 176 -14.38 -9.37 9.08
CA LEU A 176 -13.29 -10.34 9.18
C LEU A 176 -12.21 -10.19 8.09
N VAL A 177 -12.56 -9.64 6.94
CA VAL A 177 -11.58 -9.39 5.86
C VAL A 177 -10.64 -8.25 6.26
N ASP A 178 -11.17 -7.21 6.90
CA ASP A 178 -10.36 -6.10 7.40
C ASP A 178 -9.47 -6.57 8.56
N LEU A 179 -10.00 -7.37 9.50
CA LEU A 179 -9.22 -7.98 10.57
C LEU A 179 -8.05 -8.79 10.00
N ARG A 180 -8.33 -9.64 9.02
CA ARG A 180 -7.32 -10.43 8.33
C ARG A 180 -6.23 -9.56 7.67
N ARG A 181 -6.62 -8.46 7.03
CA ARG A 181 -5.68 -7.53 6.36
C ARG A 181 -4.79 -6.79 7.36
N ARG A 182 -5.32 -6.46 8.54
CA ARG A 182 -4.60 -5.71 9.58
C ARG A 182 -3.68 -6.60 10.43
N THR A 183 -4.10 -7.83 10.70
CA THR A 183 -3.40 -8.75 11.64
C THR A 183 -2.80 -9.98 10.99
N ARG A 184 -3.18 -10.30 9.74
CA ARG A 184 -2.86 -11.55 9.03
C ARG A 184 -3.57 -12.80 9.60
N VAL A 185 -4.51 -12.66 10.56
CA VAL A 185 -5.27 -13.80 11.09
C VAL A 185 -5.89 -14.63 9.96
N GLY A 186 -5.70 -15.95 9.99
CA GLY A 186 -6.20 -16.86 8.96
C GLY A 186 -5.49 -16.78 7.59
N MET A 187 -4.29 -16.17 7.51
CA MET A 187 -3.49 -16.15 6.27
C MET A 187 -2.46 -17.29 6.20
N GLY A 188 -2.27 -18.03 7.26
CA GLY A 188 -1.33 -19.15 7.31
C GLY A 188 -1.82 -20.38 6.57
N THR A 189 -1.02 -21.44 6.65
CA THR A 189 -1.23 -22.72 5.94
C THR A 189 -2.14 -23.72 6.68
N CYS A 190 -2.68 -23.33 7.82
CA CYS A 190 -3.56 -24.17 8.65
C CYS A 190 -4.92 -24.50 8.02
#